data_520033accbfd18525793750907f9e761
#
_entry.id   520033accbfd18525793750907f9e761
#
_cell.length_a   1.000
_cell.length_b   1.000
_cell.length_c   1.000
_cell.angle_alpha   90.00
_cell.angle_beta   90.00
_cell.angle_gamma   90.00
#
_symmetry.space_group_name_H-M   'P 1'
#
loop_
_entity.id
_entity.type
_entity.pdbx_description
1 polymer ?
#
loop_
_entity_poly.entity_id
_entity_poly.type
_entity_poly.pdbx_seq_one_letter_code
_entity_poly.pdbx_strand_id
1 'polypeptide(L)'
;ESYDTTTVRASVPMWLLCKYIKENTKCRYIFSGEGSDEILGGYLYFHHAPSTEEFAYENMRRLHLIHQFDGLRADRCAGAHGLDLIVPFLDKRFIESCMSIDQNLKRDAIEKKILREAFIGYLPHEILWRQKDGMSDAVGTNWVSEVKEYTGTVIDDSLFEEIQTKCKGHNVCLSKEEAYYREQFWLMYGTDQDHLITEIWRPKWTTITDPSARLLIEKTHN
;
A
#
# COMPACT_ATOMS: atom_id res chain seq x y z
N GLU A 1 8.57 8.03 -7.51
CA GLU A 1 9.95 7.61 -7.27
C GLU A 1 10.01 6.13 -6.84
N SER A 2 9.16 5.29 -7.44
CA SER A 2 9.12 3.85 -7.18
C SER A 2 8.56 3.12 -8.41
N TYR A 3 8.88 1.83 -8.54
CA TYR A 3 8.22 0.93 -9.47
C TYR A 3 7.40 -0.15 -8.75
N ASP A 4 7.26 -0.03 -7.43
CA ASP A 4 6.41 -0.92 -6.65
C ASP A 4 4.94 -0.77 -7.03
N THR A 5 4.28 -1.87 -7.36
CA THR A 5 2.91 -1.87 -7.88
C THR A 5 1.91 -1.23 -6.92
N THR A 6 2.01 -1.54 -5.62
CA THR A 6 1.12 -0.97 -4.59
C THR A 6 1.27 0.54 -4.53
N THR A 7 2.52 0.99 -4.45
CA THR A 7 2.88 2.41 -4.36
C THR A 7 2.41 3.17 -5.59
N VAL A 8 2.67 2.66 -6.80
CA VAL A 8 2.30 3.34 -8.06
C VAL A 8 0.79 3.40 -8.24
N ARG A 9 0.07 2.27 -8.11
CA ARG A 9 -1.40 2.25 -8.25
C ARG A 9 -2.10 3.22 -7.31
N ALA A 10 -1.65 3.32 -6.08
CA ALA A 10 -2.25 4.19 -5.09
C ALA A 10 -1.76 5.65 -5.18
N SER A 11 -0.62 5.89 -5.81
CA SER A 11 -0.09 7.25 -6.03
C SER A 11 -0.96 8.07 -6.96
N VAL A 12 -1.46 7.48 -8.04
CA VAL A 12 -2.25 8.21 -9.04
C VAL A 12 -3.49 8.87 -8.41
N PRO A 13 -4.39 8.14 -7.74
CA PRO A 13 -5.56 8.75 -7.11
C PRO A 13 -5.17 9.73 -5.98
N MET A 14 -4.15 9.43 -5.20
CA MET A 14 -3.71 10.32 -4.14
C MET A 14 -3.14 11.62 -4.69
N TRP A 15 -2.36 11.56 -5.76
CA TRP A 15 -1.83 12.74 -6.43
C TRP A 15 -2.95 13.63 -6.97
N LEU A 16 -3.96 13.03 -7.64
CA LEU A 16 -5.13 13.74 -8.15
C LEU A 16 -5.94 14.38 -7.02
N LEU A 17 -6.12 13.68 -5.90
CA LEU A 17 -6.79 14.21 -4.71
C LEU A 17 -6.02 15.41 -4.13
N CYS A 18 -4.71 15.30 -3.97
CA CYS A 18 -3.86 16.39 -3.49
C CYS A 18 -3.91 17.61 -4.43
N LYS A 19 -3.89 17.38 -5.75
CA LYS A 19 -4.10 18.43 -6.76
C LYS A 19 -5.44 19.13 -6.55
N TYR A 20 -6.53 18.37 -6.45
CA TYR A 20 -7.87 18.91 -6.23
C TYR A 20 -7.96 19.74 -4.95
N ILE A 21 -7.41 19.26 -3.83
CA ILE A 21 -7.36 19.99 -2.56
C ILE A 21 -6.63 21.32 -2.76
N LYS A 22 -5.48 21.30 -3.40
CA LYS A 22 -4.68 22.51 -3.66
C LYS A 22 -5.40 23.55 -4.51
N GLU A 23 -6.08 23.09 -5.57
CA GLU A 23 -6.75 23.98 -6.52
C GLU A 23 -8.08 24.53 -5.97
N ASN A 24 -8.77 23.79 -5.10
CA ASN A 24 -10.12 24.12 -4.67
C ASN A 24 -10.23 24.54 -3.20
N THR A 25 -9.13 24.52 -2.44
CA THR A 25 -9.15 24.92 -1.03
C THR A 25 -7.94 25.80 -0.68
N LYS A 26 -7.97 26.40 0.51
CA LYS A 26 -6.85 27.13 1.10
C LYS A 26 -6.06 26.26 2.09
N CYS A 27 -6.36 24.97 2.17
CA CYS A 27 -5.69 24.06 3.08
C CYS A 27 -4.21 23.94 2.70
N ARG A 28 -3.36 23.98 3.71
CA ARG A 28 -1.94 23.69 3.61
C ARG A 28 -1.62 22.36 4.28
N TYR A 29 -2.29 22.07 5.38
CA TYR A 29 -2.08 20.86 6.18
C TYR A 29 -3.20 19.88 5.92
N ILE A 30 -2.84 18.62 5.67
CA ILE A 30 -3.79 17.53 5.48
C ILE A 30 -3.45 16.38 6.45
N PHE A 31 -4.47 15.77 7.03
CA PHE A 31 -4.31 14.59 7.87
C PHE A 31 -4.45 13.33 7.03
N SER A 32 -3.58 12.35 7.26
CA SER A 32 -3.66 11.03 6.63
C SER A 32 -3.67 9.91 7.65
N GLY A 33 -4.32 8.81 7.30
CA GLY A 33 -4.38 7.57 8.09
C GLY A 33 -3.20 6.63 7.89
N GLU A 34 -2.14 7.06 7.18
CA GLU A 34 -0.96 6.22 6.93
C GLU A 34 -0.33 5.76 8.25
N GLY A 35 0.16 4.53 8.26
CA GLY A 35 0.75 3.88 9.43
C GLY A 35 -0.22 3.02 10.23
N SER A 36 -1.54 3.25 10.11
CA SER A 36 -2.52 2.48 10.89
C SER A 36 -2.57 1.00 10.52
N ASP A 37 -2.38 0.67 9.25
CA ASP A 37 -2.40 -0.71 8.76
C ASP A 37 -1.13 -1.47 9.17
N GLU A 38 0.01 -0.80 9.19
CA GLU A 38 1.29 -1.36 9.61
C GLU A 38 1.32 -1.67 11.10
N ILE A 39 0.81 -0.77 11.93
CA ILE A 39 0.91 -0.88 13.40
C ILE A 39 -0.12 -1.84 13.98
N LEU A 40 -1.29 -1.95 13.33
CA LEU A 40 -2.44 -2.68 13.83
C LEU A 40 -2.84 -3.89 12.98
N GLY A 41 -1.99 -4.32 12.05
CA GLY A 41 -2.26 -5.47 11.20
C GLY A 41 -3.48 -5.28 10.28
N GLY A 42 -3.62 -4.09 9.68
CA GLY A 42 -4.81 -3.71 8.92
C GLY A 42 -4.87 -4.25 7.49
N TYR A 43 -3.84 -4.91 7.00
CA TYR A 43 -3.87 -5.55 5.69
C TYR A 43 -4.51 -6.94 5.79
N LEU A 44 -5.39 -7.29 4.85
CA LEU A 44 -6.16 -8.52 4.90
C LEU A 44 -5.32 -9.80 4.98
N TYR A 45 -4.12 -9.81 4.40
CA TYR A 45 -3.25 -10.98 4.47
C TYR A 45 -2.75 -11.30 5.90
N PHE A 46 -2.82 -10.35 6.83
CA PHE A 46 -2.49 -10.59 8.24
C PHE A 46 -3.39 -11.65 8.91
N HIS A 47 -4.61 -11.86 8.40
CA HIS A 47 -5.48 -12.93 8.87
C HIS A 47 -4.88 -14.33 8.63
N HIS A 48 -3.96 -14.45 7.67
CA HIS A 48 -3.29 -15.69 7.32
C HIS A 48 -1.96 -15.89 8.08
N ALA A 49 -1.61 -14.99 9.02
CA ALA A 49 -0.39 -15.16 9.82
C ALA A 49 -0.43 -16.48 10.61
N PRO A 50 0.58 -17.36 10.48
CA PRO A 50 0.53 -18.69 11.06
C PRO A 50 0.63 -18.66 12.60
N SER A 51 1.25 -17.62 13.15
CA SER A 51 1.34 -17.44 14.61
C SER A 51 1.29 -15.96 14.99
N THR A 52 1.18 -15.70 16.29
CA THR A 52 1.20 -14.33 16.83
C THR A 52 2.58 -13.69 16.69
N GLU A 53 3.64 -14.49 16.78
CA GLU A 53 5.02 -14.04 16.61
C GLU A 53 5.27 -13.60 15.16
N GLU A 54 4.79 -14.38 14.18
CA GLU A 54 4.89 -14.03 12.76
C GLU A 54 4.07 -12.78 12.42
N PHE A 55 2.88 -12.65 13.01
CA PHE A 55 2.07 -11.44 12.91
C PHE A 55 2.82 -10.21 13.46
N ALA A 56 3.38 -10.33 14.68
CA ALA A 56 4.13 -9.25 15.31
C ALA A 56 5.37 -8.85 14.50
N TYR A 57 6.12 -9.85 14.01
CA TYR A 57 7.29 -9.61 13.15
C TYR A 57 6.91 -8.85 11.87
N GLU A 58 5.82 -9.25 11.21
CA GLU A 58 5.37 -8.58 9.98
C GLU A 58 4.88 -7.16 10.25
N ASN A 59 4.20 -6.88 11.39
CA ASN A 59 3.87 -5.52 11.80
C ASN A 59 5.12 -4.64 11.89
N MET A 60 6.16 -5.11 12.60
CA MET A 60 7.41 -4.40 12.74
C MET A 60 8.10 -4.19 11.38
N ARG A 61 8.12 -5.22 10.55
CA ARG A 61 8.73 -5.15 9.22
C ARG A 61 8.03 -4.11 8.35
N ARG A 62 6.69 -4.12 8.30
CA ARG A 62 5.92 -3.15 7.51
C ARG A 62 6.10 -1.72 8.01
N LEU A 63 6.08 -1.52 9.32
CA LEU A 63 6.34 -0.22 9.91
C LEU A 63 7.77 0.28 9.58
N HIS A 64 8.77 -0.59 9.65
CA HIS A 64 10.15 -0.24 9.32
C HIS A 64 10.32 0.16 7.84
N LEU A 65 9.58 -0.50 6.95
CA LEU A 65 9.65 -0.27 5.50
C LEU A 65 8.65 0.78 4.98
N ILE A 66 7.85 1.38 5.84
CA ILE A 66 6.78 2.31 5.41
C ILE A 66 7.31 3.47 4.55
N HIS A 67 8.55 3.87 4.78
CA HIS A 67 9.23 4.93 4.03
C HIS A 67 9.52 4.57 2.57
N GLN A 68 9.40 3.29 2.18
CA GLN A 68 9.57 2.81 0.81
C GLN A 68 8.22 2.63 0.07
N PHE A 69 7.11 2.60 0.80
CA PHE A 69 5.77 2.29 0.27
C PHE A 69 4.78 3.41 0.57
N ASP A 70 3.87 3.19 1.50
CA ASP A 70 2.76 4.11 1.78
C ASP A 70 3.23 5.47 2.29
N GLY A 71 4.28 5.52 3.10
CA GLY A 71 4.90 6.76 3.55
C GLY A 71 5.53 7.55 2.41
N LEU A 72 6.28 6.88 1.51
CA LEU A 72 6.86 7.51 0.33
C LEU A 72 5.77 8.09 -0.58
N ARG A 73 4.74 7.29 -0.89
CA ARG A 73 3.62 7.71 -1.69
C ARG A 73 2.95 8.95 -1.13
N ALA A 74 2.60 8.92 0.15
CA ALA A 74 1.88 10.00 0.80
C ALA A 74 2.70 11.31 0.82
N ASP A 75 3.97 11.23 1.18
CA ASP A 75 4.88 12.37 1.19
C ASP A 75 5.06 12.98 -0.20
N ARG A 76 5.33 12.16 -1.21
CA ARG A 76 5.56 12.64 -2.58
C ARG A 76 4.31 13.21 -3.22
N CYS A 77 3.14 12.59 -3.02
CA CYS A 77 1.88 13.09 -3.56
C CYS A 77 1.47 14.43 -2.93
N ALA A 78 1.59 14.57 -1.61
CA ALA A 78 1.29 15.82 -0.92
C ALA A 78 2.30 16.92 -1.27
N GLY A 79 3.59 16.61 -1.20
CA GLY A 79 4.69 17.55 -1.47
C GLY A 79 4.67 18.09 -2.90
N ALA A 80 4.28 17.28 -3.90
CA ALA A 80 4.15 17.71 -5.29
C ALA A 80 3.16 18.88 -5.49
N HIS A 81 2.21 19.04 -4.56
CA HIS A 81 1.22 20.10 -4.56
C HIS A 81 1.44 21.15 -3.47
N GLY A 82 2.58 21.09 -2.76
CA GLY A 82 2.91 22.02 -1.67
C GLY A 82 1.94 21.90 -0.48
N LEU A 83 1.48 20.68 -0.22
CA LEU A 83 0.70 20.33 0.97
C LEU A 83 1.62 19.66 1.99
N ASP A 84 1.44 20.03 3.26
CA ASP A 84 2.15 19.42 4.39
C ASP A 84 1.29 18.27 4.96
N LEU A 85 1.85 17.07 4.97
CA LEU A 85 1.15 15.88 5.44
C LEU A 85 1.36 15.68 6.95
N ILE A 86 0.27 15.45 7.67
CA ILE A 86 0.27 15.10 9.10
C ILE A 86 -0.24 13.67 9.23
N VAL A 87 0.57 12.80 9.84
CA VAL A 87 0.33 11.36 9.96
C VAL A 87 0.25 10.95 11.44
N PRO A 88 -0.89 11.12 12.13
CA PRO A 88 -1.00 10.92 13.57
C PRO A 88 -0.66 9.50 14.02
N PHE A 89 -0.94 8.48 13.19
CA PHE A 89 -0.62 7.09 13.49
C PHE A 89 0.90 6.81 13.49
N LEU A 90 1.70 7.68 12.86
CA LEU A 90 3.15 7.60 12.89
C LEU A 90 3.79 8.50 13.97
N ASP A 91 2.99 9.12 14.86
CA ASP A 91 3.55 9.75 16.08
C ASP A 91 4.26 8.68 16.92
N LYS A 92 5.48 8.99 17.33
CA LYS A 92 6.34 8.03 18.03
C LYS A 92 5.66 7.46 19.28
N ARG A 93 4.97 8.30 20.07
CA ARG A 93 4.28 7.87 21.30
C ARG A 93 3.10 6.95 20.98
N PHE A 94 2.41 7.23 19.86
CA PHE A 94 1.32 6.36 19.41
C PHE A 94 1.85 5.00 18.96
N ILE A 95 2.95 4.97 18.18
CA ILE A 95 3.63 3.73 17.79
C ILE A 95 4.04 2.94 19.03
N GLU A 96 4.75 3.56 19.97
CA GLU A 96 5.18 2.90 21.21
C GLU A 96 4.02 2.31 22.00
N SER A 97 2.91 3.06 22.14
CA SER A 97 1.71 2.60 22.81
C SER A 97 1.07 1.40 22.09
N CYS A 98 0.92 1.48 20.78
CA CYS A 98 0.33 0.39 19.98
C CYS A 98 1.22 -0.85 19.95
N MET A 99 2.54 -0.68 19.88
CA MET A 99 3.47 -1.82 19.86
C MET A 99 3.59 -2.50 21.22
N SER A 100 3.24 -1.83 22.33
CA SER A 100 3.17 -2.42 23.68
C SER A 100 1.90 -3.26 23.93
N ILE A 101 0.89 -3.16 23.07
CA ILE A 101 -0.34 -3.96 23.16
C ILE A 101 0.00 -5.43 22.86
N ASP A 102 -0.55 -6.35 23.64
CA ASP A 102 -0.48 -7.79 23.36
C ASP A 102 -0.95 -8.07 21.93
N GLN A 103 -0.08 -8.67 21.14
CA GLN A 103 -0.34 -8.92 19.72
C GLN A 103 -1.55 -9.83 19.47
N ASN A 104 -1.90 -10.68 20.44
CA ASN A 104 -3.12 -11.49 20.39
C ASN A 104 -4.38 -10.63 20.35
N LEU A 105 -4.37 -9.44 20.96
CA LEU A 105 -5.50 -8.52 20.93
C LEU A 105 -5.66 -7.79 19.59
N LYS A 106 -4.61 -7.77 18.76
CA LYS A 106 -4.66 -7.19 17.41
C LYS A 106 -5.12 -8.21 16.36
N ARG A 107 -4.97 -9.51 16.65
CA ARG A 107 -5.40 -10.60 15.76
C ARG A 107 -6.87 -10.90 15.97
N ASP A 108 -7.69 -10.54 15.00
CA ASP A 108 -9.13 -10.83 15.01
C ASP A 108 -9.60 -11.12 13.57
N ALA A 109 -10.80 -11.60 13.40
CA ALA A 109 -11.44 -11.77 12.09
C ALA A 109 -11.72 -10.44 11.38
N ILE A 110 -11.69 -9.33 12.12
CA ILE A 110 -11.87 -7.98 11.58
C ILE A 110 -10.58 -7.20 11.76
N GLU A 111 -10.07 -6.67 10.65
CA GLU A 111 -8.84 -5.87 10.67
C GLU A 111 -9.01 -4.61 11.55
N LYS A 112 -7.96 -4.29 12.32
CA LYS A 112 -7.91 -3.13 13.23
C LYS A 112 -9.06 -3.08 14.25
N LYS A 113 -9.62 -4.21 14.68
CA LYS A 113 -10.77 -4.28 15.58
C LYS A 113 -10.58 -3.45 16.84
N ILE A 114 -9.44 -3.56 17.49
CA ILE A 114 -9.12 -2.79 18.70
C ILE A 114 -9.24 -1.27 18.49
N LEU A 115 -8.82 -0.76 17.34
CA LEU A 115 -8.99 0.65 16.99
C LEU A 115 -10.45 0.99 16.76
N ARG A 116 -11.19 0.15 16.04
CA ARG A 116 -12.61 0.35 15.77
C ARG A 116 -13.41 0.38 17.06
N GLU A 117 -13.17 -0.54 17.98
CA GLU A 117 -13.84 -0.58 19.31
C GLU A 117 -13.55 0.66 20.13
N ALA A 118 -12.32 1.20 20.10
CA ALA A 118 -11.97 2.42 20.80
C ALA A 118 -12.75 3.67 20.29
N PHE A 119 -13.28 3.63 19.07
CA PHE A 119 -14.04 4.72 18.48
C PHE A 119 -15.57 4.48 18.44
N ILE A 120 -16.08 3.47 19.16
CA ILE A 120 -17.52 3.28 19.35
C ILE A 120 -18.10 4.52 20.05
N GLY A 121 -19.16 5.05 19.48
CA GLY A 121 -19.80 6.29 19.97
C GLY A 121 -19.19 7.60 19.45
N TYR A 122 -18.04 7.56 18.78
CA TYR A 122 -17.42 8.72 18.12
C TYR A 122 -17.71 8.75 16.62
N LEU A 123 -17.84 7.59 15.98
CA LEU A 123 -18.10 7.46 14.55
C LEU A 123 -19.41 6.72 14.29
N PRO A 124 -20.12 7.02 13.18
CA PRO A 124 -21.25 6.22 12.72
C PRO A 124 -20.89 4.77 12.53
N HIS A 125 -21.81 3.86 12.86
CA HIS A 125 -21.59 2.42 12.79
C HIS A 125 -21.13 1.95 11.40
N GLU A 126 -21.77 2.44 10.35
CA GLU A 126 -21.49 2.11 8.95
C GLU A 126 -20.08 2.56 8.49
N ILE A 127 -19.53 3.61 9.09
CA ILE A 127 -18.14 4.04 8.84
C ILE A 127 -17.16 3.19 9.65
N LEU A 128 -17.50 2.97 10.93
CA LEU A 128 -16.63 2.29 11.87
C LEU A 128 -16.37 0.83 11.47
N TRP A 129 -17.39 0.15 10.95
CA TRP A 129 -17.36 -1.28 10.62
C TRP A 129 -17.34 -1.59 9.12
N ARG A 130 -17.10 -0.58 8.28
CA ARG A 130 -16.98 -0.83 6.84
C ARG A 130 -15.79 -1.72 6.53
N GLN A 131 -15.91 -2.49 5.43
CA GLN A 131 -14.83 -3.29 4.88
C GLN A 131 -13.61 -2.42 4.55
N LYS A 132 -12.41 -2.92 4.87
CA LYS A 132 -11.15 -2.29 4.50
C LYS A 132 -10.95 -2.35 2.98
N ASP A 133 -10.64 -1.21 2.40
CA ASP A 133 -10.19 -1.09 1.01
C ASP A 133 -8.80 -0.43 0.96
N GLY A 134 -7.99 -0.84 -0.01
CA GLY A 134 -6.78 -0.12 -0.38
C GLY A 134 -7.10 1.16 -1.16
N MET A 135 -6.20 2.15 -1.17
CA MET A 135 -6.40 3.36 -1.97
C MET A 135 -6.60 3.04 -3.45
N SER A 136 -5.85 2.09 -4.00
CA SER A 136 -5.97 1.64 -5.38
C SER A 136 -7.33 0.99 -5.71
N ASP A 137 -7.94 0.31 -4.74
CA ASP A 137 -9.21 -0.37 -4.93
C ASP A 137 -10.41 0.56 -4.70
N ALA A 138 -10.25 1.57 -3.85
CA ALA A 138 -11.32 2.48 -3.43
C ALA A 138 -11.73 3.51 -4.51
N VAL A 139 -10.87 3.81 -5.49
CA VAL A 139 -11.13 4.83 -6.53
C VAL A 139 -12.05 4.36 -7.65
N GLY A 140 -12.34 3.07 -7.74
CA GLY A 140 -13.25 2.52 -8.75
C GLY A 140 -13.16 1.01 -8.84
N THR A 141 -14.25 0.37 -9.28
CA THR A 141 -14.31 -1.09 -9.40
C THR A 141 -13.37 -1.63 -10.47
N ASN A 142 -13.02 -0.83 -11.47
CA ASN A 142 -12.30 -1.27 -12.67
C ASN A 142 -10.86 -0.73 -12.76
N TRP A 143 -10.45 0.17 -11.88
CA TRP A 143 -9.14 0.85 -11.98
C TRP A 143 -7.98 -0.14 -12.14
N VAL A 144 -7.90 -1.14 -11.28
CA VAL A 144 -6.81 -2.13 -11.34
C VAL A 144 -6.87 -2.96 -12.61
N SER A 145 -8.08 -3.37 -13.05
CA SER A 145 -8.25 -4.16 -14.29
C SER A 145 -7.92 -3.34 -15.54
N GLU A 146 -8.33 -2.09 -15.60
CA GLU A 146 -8.02 -1.18 -16.71
C GLU A 146 -6.51 -0.92 -16.84
N VAL A 147 -5.81 -0.75 -15.71
CA VAL A 147 -4.35 -0.61 -15.72
C VAL A 147 -3.68 -1.88 -16.23
N LYS A 148 -4.13 -3.05 -15.80
CA LYS A 148 -3.60 -4.34 -16.28
C LYS A 148 -3.84 -4.55 -17.77
N GLU A 149 -5.03 -4.19 -18.25
CA GLU A 149 -5.37 -4.28 -19.67
C GLU A 149 -4.46 -3.34 -20.48
N TYR A 150 -4.36 -2.07 -20.08
CA TYR A 150 -3.49 -1.10 -20.74
C TYR A 150 -2.04 -1.57 -20.80
N THR A 151 -1.48 -1.98 -19.67
CA THR A 151 -0.08 -2.43 -19.62
C THR A 151 0.15 -3.71 -20.43
N GLY A 152 -0.86 -4.58 -20.52
CA GLY A 152 -0.86 -5.76 -21.40
C GLY A 152 -0.81 -5.42 -22.88
N THR A 153 -1.34 -4.26 -23.30
CA THR A 153 -1.25 -3.79 -24.70
C THR A 153 0.10 -3.13 -25.02
N VAL A 154 0.75 -2.52 -24.02
CA VAL A 154 2.01 -1.79 -24.20
C VAL A 154 3.23 -2.72 -24.06
N ILE A 155 3.17 -3.66 -23.15
CA ILE A 155 4.24 -4.64 -22.90
C ILE A 155 3.87 -5.95 -23.58
N ASP A 156 4.47 -6.23 -24.73
CA ASP A 156 4.36 -7.54 -25.38
C ASP A 156 5.20 -8.61 -24.66
N ASP A 157 5.11 -9.86 -25.07
CA ASP A 157 5.80 -10.95 -24.39
C ASP A 157 7.32 -10.85 -24.56
N SER A 158 7.82 -10.39 -25.72
CA SER A 158 9.24 -10.22 -25.98
C SER A 158 9.84 -9.13 -25.09
N LEU A 159 9.18 -7.97 -24.98
CA LEU A 159 9.61 -6.89 -24.11
C LEU A 159 9.54 -7.30 -22.63
N PHE A 160 8.53 -8.08 -22.25
CA PHE A 160 8.41 -8.59 -20.89
C PHE A 160 9.62 -9.48 -20.52
N GLU A 161 10.00 -10.43 -21.38
CA GLU A 161 11.16 -11.28 -21.17
C GLU A 161 12.47 -10.48 -21.13
N GLU A 162 12.61 -9.47 -21.98
CA GLU A 162 13.75 -8.58 -21.97
C GLU A 162 13.87 -7.82 -20.63
N ILE A 163 12.77 -7.25 -20.15
CA ILE A 163 12.74 -6.54 -18.85
C ILE A 163 13.08 -7.49 -17.70
N GLN A 164 12.50 -8.70 -17.68
CA GLN A 164 12.82 -9.71 -16.65
C GLN A 164 14.32 -10.05 -16.65
N THR A 165 14.92 -10.19 -17.81
CA THR A 165 16.35 -10.45 -17.96
C THR A 165 17.20 -9.29 -17.44
N LYS A 166 16.80 -8.05 -17.74
CA LYS A 166 17.46 -6.83 -17.26
C LYS A 166 17.37 -6.65 -15.74
N CYS A 167 16.38 -7.23 -15.08
CA CYS A 167 16.26 -7.19 -13.61
C CYS A 167 17.42 -7.90 -12.89
N LYS A 168 18.19 -8.78 -13.55
CA LYS A 168 19.35 -9.50 -12.98
C LYS A 168 19.06 -10.19 -11.64
N GLY A 169 17.85 -10.69 -11.46
CA GLY A 169 17.40 -11.34 -10.23
C GLY A 169 16.94 -10.39 -9.12
N HIS A 170 17.09 -9.07 -9.28
CA HIS A 170 16.60 -8.08 -8.31
C HIS A 170 15.16 -7.70 -8.62
N ASN A 171 14.23 -7.92 -7.68
CA ASN A 171 12.82 -7.57 -7.81
C ASN A 171 12.21 -7.98 -9.17
N VAL A 172 12.43 -9.21 -9.60
CA VAL A 172 11.98 -9.71 -10.91
C VAL A 172 10.48 -9.48 -11.09
N CYS A 173 10.10 -8.91 -12.23
CA CYS A 173 8.71 -8.61 -12.55
C CYS A 173 7.90 -9.90 -12.74
N LEU A 174 6.74 -9.99 -12.08
CA LEU A 174 5.83 -11.14 -12.16
C LEU A 174 4.63 -10.86 -13.07
N SER A 175 4.47 -9.65 -13.55
CA SER A 175 3.41 -9.24 -14.46
C SER A 175 3.88 -8.17 -15.44
N LYS A 176 3.14 -8.01 -16.54
CA LYS A 176 3.38 -6.94 -17.52
C LYS A 176 3.20 -5.54 -16.91
N GLU A 177 2.34 -5.41 -15.92
CA GLU A 177 2.16 -4.16 -15.17
C GLU A 177 3.42 -3.81 -14.37
N GLU A 178 3.99 -4.77 -13.64
CA GLU A 178 5.25 -4.57 -12.93
C GLU A 178 6.39 -4.20 -13.89
N ALA A 179 6.44 -4.86 -15.06
CA ALA A 179 7.41 -4.57 -16.10
C ALA A 179 7.25 -3.16 -16.64
N TYR A 180 6.01 -2.72 -16.89
CA TYR A 180 5.70 -1.37 -17.34
C TYR A 180 6.19 -0.32 -16.33
N TYR A 181 5.87 -0.46 -15.04
CA TYR A 181 6.32 0.49 -14.02
C TYR A 181 7.84 0.51 -13.89
N ARG A 182 8.47 -0.65 -13.99
CA ARG A 182 9.92 -0.77 -13.95
C ARG A 182 10.58 -0.08 -15.13
N GLU A 183 10.05 -0.26 -16.33
CA GLU A 183 10.53 0.40 -17.53
C GLU A 183 10.40 1.92 -17.42
N GLN A 184 9.24 2.43 -16.96
CA GLN A 184 9.04 3.86 -16.73
C GLN A 184 10.04 4.43 -15.70
N PHE A 185 10.33 3.67 -14.65
CA PHE A 185 11.33 4.04 -13.66
C PHE A 185 12.73 4.13 -14.29
N TRP A 186 13.11 3.14 -15.08
CA TRP A 186 14.40 3.15 -15.78
C TRP A 186 14.54 4.29 -16.80
N LEU A 187 13.48 4.59 -17.51
CA LEU A 187 13.48 5.74 -18.45
C LEU A 187 13.70 7.07 -17.74
N MET A 188 13.21 7.21 -16.52
CA MET A 188 13.30 8.45 -15.76
C MET A 188 14.58 8.56 -14.92
N TYR A 189 14.99 7.49 -14.28
CA TYR A 189 16.08 7.49 -13.29
C TYR A 189 17.32 6.69 -13.72
N GLY A 190 17.23 5.89 -14.77
CA GLY A 190 18.27 4.97 -15.20
C GLY A 190 18.22 3.63 -14.46
N THR A 191 18.80 2.61 -15.08
CA THR A 191 18.87 1.24 -14.52
C THR A 191 19.77 1.15 -13.29
N ASP A 192 20.72 2.05 -13.15
CA ASP A 192 21.65 2.09 -12.02
C ASP A 192 20.98 2.42 -10.69
N GLN A 193 19.80 3.07 -10.73
CA GLN A 193 19.04 3.45 -9.55
C GLN A 193 18.10 2.33 -9.05
N ASP A 194 18.06 1.23 -9.73
CA ASP A 194 17.18 0.09 -9.45
C ASP A 194 17.33 -0.46 -8.02
N HIS A 195 18.55 -0.43 -7.51
CA HIS A 195 18.90 -0.88 -6.16
C HIS A 195 18.28 -0.05 -5.02
N LEU A 196 17.77 1.16 -5.32
CA LEU A 196 17.12 2.02 -4.33
C LEU A 196 15.77 1.45 -3.89
N ILE A 197 15.13 0.64 -4.71
CA ILE A 197 13.91 -0.07 -4.36
C ILE A 197 14.31 -1.45 -3.85
N THR A 198 14.43 -1.58 -2.55
CA THR A 198 15.02 -2.77 -1.92
C THR A 198 14.15 -4.02 -2.05
N GLU A 199 12.84 -3.86 -2.04
CA GLU A 199 11.85 -4.94 -2.24
C GLU A 199 10.56 -4.41 -2.88
N ILE A 200 9.78 -5.30 -3.47
CA ILE A 200 8.41 -5.04 -3.93
C ILE A 200 7.43 -5.42 -2.82
N TRP A 201 6.43 -4.61 -2.60
CA TRP A 201 5.36 -4.91 -1.66
C TRP A 201 4.55 -6.13 -2.14
N ARG A 202 4.53 -7.19 -1.35
CA ARG A 202 3.73 -8.38 -1.62
C ARG A 202 3.06 -8.86 -0.33
N PRO A 203 1.82 -9.36 -0.42
CA PRO A 203 1.17 -10.00 0.72
C PRO A 203 1.91 -11.30 1.08
N LYS A 204 2.06 -11.56 2.37
CA LYS A 204 2.61 -12.82 2.89
C LYS A 204 1.51 -13.87 3.09
N TRP A 205 1.91 -15.11 3.29
CA TRP A 205 1.04 -16.24 3.67
C TRP A 205 -0.14 -16.47 2.70
N THR A 206 0.04 -16.12 1.45
CA THR A 206 -0.93 -16.32 0.38
C THR A 206 -0.21 -16.67 -0.92
N THR A 207 -0.92 -17.34 -1.82
CA THR A 207 -0.43 -17.62 -3.19
C THR A 207 -0.69 -16.43 -4.15
N ILE A 208 -1.40 -15.41 -3.69
CA ILE A 208 -1.71 -14.22 -4.46
C ILE A 208 -0.51 -13.29 -4.38
N THR A 209 0.05 -12.92 -5.50
CA THR A 209 1.17 -11.99 -5.61
C THR A 209 0.73 -10.54 -5.85
N ASP A 210 -0.48 -10.36 -6.36
CA ASP A 210 -1.08 -9.05 -6.57
C ASP A 210 -1.46 -8.39 -5.23
N PRO A 211 -1.11 -7.13 -5.01
CA PRO A 211 -1.38 -6.44 -3.75
C PRO A 211 -2.84 -6.00 -3.57
N SER A 212 -3.72 -6.19 -4.55
CA SER A 212 -5.11 -5.77 -4.46
C SER A 212 -5.85 -6.49 -3.32
N ALA A 213 -6.43 -5.71 -2.41
CA ALA A 213 -7.22 -6.23 -1.31
C ALA A 213 -8.44 -7.02 -1.77
N ARG A 214 -9.07 -6.63 -2.89
CA ARG A 214 -10.25 -7.31 -3.45
C ARG A 214 -9.96 -8.73 -3.87
N LEU A 215 -8.81 -8.99 -4.50
CA LEU A 215 -8.40 -10.33 -4.88
C LEU A 215 -8.19 -11.25 -3.68
N LEU A 216 -7.78 -10.69 -2.53
CA LEU A 216 -7.65 -11.43 -1.29
C LEU A 216 -9.02 -11.83 -0.71
N ILE A 217 -10.03 -10.98 -0.84
CA ILE A 217 -11.39 -11.24 -0.35
C ILE A 217 -12.09 -12.32 -1.19
N GLU A 218 -12.00 -12.22 -2.52
CA GLU A 218 -12.69 -13.15 -3.44
C GLU A 218 -12.27 -14.62 -3.25
N LYS A 219 -11.02 -14.87 -2.84
CA LYS A 219 -10.51 -16.24 -2.61
C LYS A 219 -10.76 -16.79 -1.20
N THR A 220 -11.17 -15.96 -0.26
CA THR A 220 -11.53 -16.43 1.10
C THR A 220 -12.98 -16.88 1.19
N HIS A 221 -13.81 -16.64 0.17
CA HIS A 221 -15.22 -17.01 0.12
C HIS A 221 -15.51 -18.17 -0.84
N ASN A 222 -14.49 -18.79 -1.47
CA ASN A 222 -14.57 -20.03 -2.26
C ASN A 222 -13.86 -21.16 -1.51
#